data_6b9a71a399dfc9c3c164c45233569cc6
#
_entry.id   6b9a71a399dfc9c3c164c45233569cc6
#
_cell.length_a   1.000
_cell.length_b   1.000
_cell.length_c   1.000
_cell.angle_alpha   90.00
_cell.angle_beta   90.00
_cell.angle_gamma   90.00
#
_symmetry.space_group_name_H-M   'P 1'
#
loop_
_entity.id
_entity.type
_entity.pdbx_description
1 polymer ?
#
loop_
_entity_poly.entity_id
_entity_poly.type
_entity_poly.pdbx_seq_one_letter_code
_entity_poly.pdbx_strand_id
1 'polypeptide(L)'
;MLEASGHVGEFSDFMTQCGECGEASRADTLLENHHPNPDSLNIGDLQSLLDEVSPNCPACGAVSWSPIEAQNLMFSTTIGAGESGRPGFMRPETAQGMFTMFPALYRHFREQLPFGAVQVGKGYRNEISPRQGMIRLREFNMAEMEYFIDPESQETHDFSSWKSTPMALIDGDGSLHNHSLSDAV
;
A
#
# COMPACT_ATOMS: atom_id res chain seq x y z
N MET A 1 15.75 4.38 9.20
CA MET A 1 14.88 4.81 8.10
C MET A 1 13.51 4.11 8.20
N LEU A 2 13.41 2.81 7.93
CA LEU A 2 12.12 2.08 7.93
C LEU A 2 11.44 2.01 9.30
N GLU A 3 12.17 2.04 10.38
CA GLU A 3 11.65 2.17 11.75
C GLU A 3 11.07 3.57 12.00
N ALA A 4 11.79 4.61 11.59
CA ALA A 4 11.34 6.00 11.74
C ALA A 4 10.14 6.38 10.85
N SER A 5 9.91 5.66 9.77
CA SER A 5 8.75 5.82 8.88
C SER A 5 7.56 4.93 9.26
N GLY A 6 7.62 4.19 10.37
CA GLY A 6 6.55 3.31 10.83
C GLY A 6 6.48 1.93 10.19
N HIS A 7 7.17 1.68 9.07
CA HIS A 7 7.05 0.42 8.32
C HIS A 7 7.35 -0.82 9.16
N VAL A 8 8.30 -0.76 10.09
CA VAL A 8 8.66 -1.92 10.90
C VAL A 8 7.54 -2.31 11.86
N GLY A 9 6.74 -1.36 12.35
CA GLY A 9 5.68 -1.59 13.33
C GLY A 9 4.27 -1.64 12.75
N GLU A 10 4.00 -0.88 11.69
CA GLU A 10 2.62 -0.58 11.25
C GLU A 10 2.29 -1.07 9.84
N PHE A 11 3.29 -1.53 9.07
CA PHE A 11 3.06 -2.04 7.72
C PHE A 11 2.52 -3.47 7.76
N SER A 12 1.22 -3.59 8.06
CA SER A 12 0.56 -4.87 8.33
C SER A 12 -0.78 -4.97 7.61
N ASP A 13 -1.11 -6.19 7.16
CA ASP A 13 -2.46 -6.57 6.75
C ASP A 13 -3.16 -7.28 7.91
N PHE A 14 -4.47 -7.13 7.99
CA PHE A 14 -5.32 -7.86 8.93
C PHE A 14 -5.75 -9.19 8.31
N MET A 15 -5.31 -10.28 8.92
CA MET A 15 -5.45 -11.63 8.39
C MET A 15 -6.30 -12.49 9.30
N THR A 16 -7.08 -13.38 8.68
CA THR A 16 -7.75 -14.51 9.35
C THR A 16 -7.50 -15.79 8.59
N GLN A 17 -7.72 -16.93 9.23
CA GLN A 17 -7.51 -18.24 8.64
C GLN A 17 -8.76 -19.10 8.78
N CYS A 18 -9.11 -19.80 7.71
CA CYS A 18 -10.21 -20.76 7.75
C CYS A 18 -9.87 -21.95 8.68
N GLY A 19 -10.72 -22.18 9.66
CA GLY A 19 -10.53 -23.28 10.64
C GLY A 19 -10.63 -24.68 10.05
N GLU A 20 -11.26 -24.82 8.87
CA GLU A 20 -11.45 -26.13 8.23
C GLU A 20 -10.33 -26.48 7.24
N CYS A 21 -9.98 -25.56 6.33
CA CYS A 21 -8.99 -25.86 5.29
C CYS A 21 -7.64 -25.16 5.49
N GLY A 22 -7.51 -24.27 6.48
CA GLY A 22 -6.28 -23.53 6.75
C GLY A 22 -5.97 -22.42 5.74
N GLU A 23 -6.90 -22.07 4.83
CA GLU A 23 -6.71 -20.97 3.88
C GLU A 23 -6.63 -19.63 4.62
N ALA A 24 -5.55 -18.90 4.40
CA ALA A 24 -5.36 -17.56 4.95
C ALA A 24 -5.95 -16.52 4.01
N SER A 25 -6.72 -15.59 4.55
CA SER A 25 -7.38 -14.52 3.79
C SER A 25 -7.25 -13.18 4.51
N ARG A 26 -7.20 -12.09 3.73
CA ARG A 26 -7.32 -10.75 4.29
C ARG A 26 -8.75 -10.52 4.77
N ALA A 27 -8.89 -9.99 5.96
CA ALA A 27 -10.20 -9.76 6.57
C ALA A 27 -11.00 -8.71 5.80
N ASP A 28 -10.37 -7.62 5.36
CA ASP A 28 -11.00 -6.57 4.54
C ASP A 28 -11.54 -7.12 3.21
N THR A 29 -10.76 -7.97 2.51
CA THR A 29 -11.19 -8.58 1.24
C THR A 29 -12.36 -9.54 1.41
N LEU A 30 -12.41 -10.29 2.53
CA LEU A 30 -13.57 -11.15 2.83
C LEU A 30 -14.85 -10.35 3.08
N LEU A 31 -14.72 -9.11 3.53
CA LEU A 31 -15.83 -8.26 3.98
C LEU A 31 -16.19 -7.16 2.97
N GLU A 32 -15.51 -7.07 1.82
CA GLU A 32 -15.73 -6.02 0.81
C GLU A 32 -17.16 -5.95 0.27
N ASN A 33 -17.88 -7.09 0.22
CA ASN A 33 -19.28 -7.14 -0.20
C ASN A 33 -20.27 -6.83 0.94
N HIS A 34 -19.78 -6.62 2.17
CA HIS A 34 -20.60 -6.45 3.38
C HIS A 34 -20.40 -5.09 4.05
N HIS A 35 -19.36 -4.37 3.65
CA HIS A 35 -19.07 -3.01 4.13
C HIS A 35 -18.48 -2.16 3.00
N PRO A 36 -18.88 -0.90 2.84
CA PRO A 36 -18.42 -0.06 1.72
C PRO A 36 -16.93 0.28 1.79
N ASN A 37 -16.30 0.20 2.95
CA ASN A 37 -14.91 0.60 3.16
C ASN A 37 -14.25 -0.22 4.29
N PRO A 38 -14.11 -1.55 4.14
CA PRO A 38 -13.65 -2.42 5.23
C PRO A 38 -12.18 -2.21 5.59
N ASP A 39 -11.36 -1.72 4.66
CA ASP A 39 -9.95 -1.41 4.86
C ASP A 39 -9.71 -0.20 5.78
N SER A 40 -10.73 0.64 6.01
CA SER A 40 -10.67 1.75 6.96
C SER A 40 -10.97 1.36 8.42
N LEU A 41 -11.46 0.12 8.64
CA LEU A 41 -11.85 -0.37 9.95
C LEU A 41 -10.63 -0.79 10.77
N ASN A 42 -10.68 -0.56 12.07
CA ASN A 42 -9.69 -1.13 12.99
C ASN A 42 -9.95 -2.64 13.21
N ILE A 43 -8.97 -3.32 13.80
CA ILE A 43 -9.02 -4.78 13.98
C ILE A 43 -10.23 -5.24 14.81
N GLY A 44 -10.69 -4.45 15.79
CA GLY A 44 -11.85 -4.79 16.63
C GLY A 44 -13.16 -4.70 15.87
N ASP A 45 -13.32 -3.66 15.06
CA ASP A 45 -14.50 -3.46 14.21
C ASP A 45 -14.56 -4.51 13.09
N LEU A 46 -13.39 -4.82 12.47
CA LEU A 46 -13.28 -5.91 11.48
C LEU A 46 -13.64 -7.25 12.08
N GLN A 47 -13.18 -7.56 13.31
CA GLN A 47 -13.52 -8.81 14.00
C GLN A 47 -15.02 -8.89 14.26
N SER A 48 -15.62 -7.82 14.75
CA SER A 48 -17.05 -7.78 15.03
C SER A 48 -17.89 -7.99 13.76
N LEU A 49 -17.47 -7.38 12.66
CA LEU A 49 -18.13 -7.54 11.36
C LEU A 49 -17.93 -8.97 10.81
N LEU A 50 -16.73 -9.54 10.96
CA LEU A 50 -16.44 -10.93 10.56
C LEU A 50 -17.33 -11.93 11.29
N ASP A 51 -17.50 -11.74 12.61
CA ASP A 51 -18.32 -12.61 13.45
C ASP A 51 -19.81 -12.46 13.11
N GLU A 52 -20.29 -11.24 12.80
CA GLU A 52 -21.67 -10.99 12.40
C GLU A 52 -22.00 -11.58 11.03
N VAL A 53 -21.15 -11.33 10.04
CA VAL A 53 -21.37 -11.74 8.64
C VAL A 53 -21.09 -13.21 8.44
N SER A 54 -20.08 -13.77 9.10
CA SER A 54 -19.61 -15.15 8.95
C SER A 54 -19.52 -15.57 7.47
N PRO A 55 -18.68 -14.90 6.64
CA PRO A 55 -18.62 -15.14 5.21
C PRO A 55 -18.11 -16.55 4.89
N ASN A 56 -18.53 -17.09 3.75
CA ASN A 56 -18.04 -18.39 3.29
C ASN A 56 -16.55 -18.30 2.89
N CYS A 57 -15.78 -19.30 3.28
CA CYS A 57 -14.41 -19.47 2.83
C CYS A 57 -14.36 -19.64 1.30
N PRO A 58 -13.59 -18.83 0.58
CA PRO A 58 -13.51 -18.92 -0.89
C PRO A 58 -12.88 -20.24 -1.38
N ALA A 59 -12.15 -20.95 -0.53
CA ALA A 59 -11.49 -22.20 -0.89
C ALA A 59 -12.35 -23.44 -0.62
N CYS A 60 -13.09 -23.51 0.49
CA CYS A 60 -13.84 -24.71 0.88
C CYS A 60 -15.32 -24.47 1.22
N GLY A 61 -15.77 -23.22 1.27
CA GLY A 61 -17.16 -22.88 1.59
C GLY A 61 -17.54 -22.91 3.08
N ALA A 62 -16.63 -23.28 3.97
CA ALA A 62 -16.87 -23.28 5.41
C ALA A 62 -16.99 -21.84 5.96
N VAL A 63 -17.67 -21.68 7.10
CA VAL A 63 -17.89 -20.40 7.78
C VAL A 63 -17.13 -20.30 9.11
N SER A 64 -16.02 -21.00 9.23
CA SER A 64 -15.20 -21.08 10.45
C SER A 64 -13.93 -20.24 10.26
N TRP A 65 -13.78 -19.17 11.04
CA TRP A 65 -12.65 -18.24 10.93
C TRP A 65 -11.92 -18.11 12.26
N SER A 66 -10.59 -18.03 12.21
CA SER A 66 -9.76 -17.71 13.36
C SER A 66 -9.93 -16.21 13.72
N PRO A 67 -9.56 -15.80 14.94
CA PRO A 67 -9.41 -14.38 15.25
C PRO A 67 -8.54 -13.66 14.24
N ILE A 68 -8.88 -12.41 13.98
CA ILE A 68 -8.09 -11.57 13.08
C ILE A 68 -6.78 -11.17 13.77
N GLU A 69 -5.67 -11.33 13.07
CA GLU A 69 -4.34 -10.94 13.53
C GLU A 69 -3.66 -9.99 12.53
N ALA A 70 -2.90 -9.03 13.05
CA ALA A 70 -2.08 -8.16 12.23
C ALA A 70 -0.82 -8.90 11.78
N GLN A 71 -0.64 -9.05 10.48
CA GLN A 71 0.56 -9.64 9.91
C GLN A 71 1.42 -8.58 9.23
N ASN A 72 2.63 -8.38 9.75
CA ASN A 72 3.58 -7.44 9.17
C ASN A 72 4.12 -7.94 7.82
N LEU A 73 4.05 -7.09 6.80
CA LEU A 73 4.47 -7.40 5.44
C LEU A 73 5.96 -7.14 5.18
N MET A 74 6.71 -6.70 6.19
CA MET A 74 8.15 -6.50 6.06
C MET A 74 8.90 -7.83 6.02
N PHE A 75 9.81 -7.99 5.06
CA PHE A 75 10.83 -9.02 5.14
C PHE A 75 11.89 -8.62 6.15
N SER A 76 12.05 -9.42 7.20
CA SER A 76 13.14 -9.30 8.15
C SER A 76 14.28 -10.27 7.83
N THR A 77 15.49 -9.88 8.16
CA THR A 77 16.70 -10.71 8.06
C THR A 77 17.66 -10.36 9.19
N THR A 78 18.71 -11.16 9.35
CA THR A 78 19.80 -10.84 10.28
C THR A 78 21.04 -10.44 9.49
N ILE A 79 21.59 -9.27 9.81
CA ILE A 79 22.84 -8.76 9.23
C ILE A 79 23.96 -9.02 10.21
N GLY A 80 24.98 -9.76 9.77
CA GLY A 80 26.10 -10.23 10.61
C GLY A 80 25.92 -11.69 11.04
N ALA A 81 26.90 -12.21 11.75
CA ALA A 81 26.96 -13.61 12.17
C ALA A 81 26.94 -13.75 13.69
N GLY A 82 26.37 -14.87 14.17
CA GLY A 82 26.36 -15.25 15.59
C GLY A 82 25.62 -14.23 16.46
N GLU A 83 26.06 -14.08 17.69
CA GLU A 83 25.42 -13.21 18.70
C GLU A 83 25.55 -11.69 18.38
N SER A 84 26.42 -11.30 17.44
CA SER A 84 26.57 -9.92 16.97
C SER A 84 25.60 -9.56 15.84
N GLY A 85 24.75 -10.49 15.43
CA GLY A 85 23.75 -10.26 14.42
C GLY A 85 22.75 -9.18 14.83
N ARG A 86 22.42 -8.28 13.89
CA ARG A 86 21.43 -7.22 14.08
C ARG A 86 20.27 -7.40 13.13
N PRO A 87 19.03 -7.01 13.49
CA PRO A 87 17.91 -7.08 12.58
C PRO A 87 18.12 -6.16 11.39
N GLY A 88 17.73 -6.63 10.21
CA GLY A 88 17.67 -5.86 8.98
C GLY A 88 16.32 -6.10 8.30
N PHE A 89 15.91 -5.14 7.49
CA PHE A 89 14.65 -5.19 6.77
C PHE A 89 14.86 -4.86 5.30
N MET A 90 14.20 -5.61 4.44
CA MET A 90 14.16 -5.29 3.01
C MET A 90 13.09 -4.22 2.77
N ARG A 91 13.39 -3.27 1.88
CA ARG A 91 12.47 -2.15 1.63
C ARG A 91 11.19 -2.62 0.93
N PRO A 92 9.99 -2.22 1.41
CA PRO A 92 8.72 -2.54 0.76
C PRO A 92 8.39 -1.59 -0.40
N GLU A 93 9.09 -0.45 -0.46
CA GLU A 93 8.92 0.63 -1.42
C GLU A 93 10.22 1.44 -1.59
N THR A 94 10.28 2.33 -2.56
CA THR A 94 11.47 3.12 -2.87
C THR A 94 11.41 4.56 -2.37
N ALA A 95 10.23 5.07 -2.00
CA ALA A 95 9.98 6.45 -1.58
C ALA A 95 10.88 6.90 -0.41
N GLN A 96 11.08 6.03 0.59
CA GLN A 96 11.90 6.35 1.77
C GLN A 96 13.35 6.68 1.41
N GLY A 97 13.87 6.08 0.32
CA GLY A 97 15.19 6.42 -0.20
C GLY A 97 15.25 7.86 -0.71
N MET A 98 14.22 8.32 -1.41
CA MET A 98 14.16 9.70 -1.94
C MET A 98 14.01 10.72 -0.79
N PHE A 99 13.18 10.43 0.22
CA PHE A 99 13.01 11.30 1.38
C PHE A 99 14.31 11.49 2.17
N THR A 100 15.06 10.41 2.41
CA THR A 100 16.36 10.52 3.09
C THR A 100 17.42 11.24 2.25
N MET A 101 17.29 11.21 0.92
CA MET A 101 18.18 11.90 0.00
C MET A 101 17.75 13.34 -0.31
N PHE A 102 16.61 13.80 0.23
CA PHE A 102 16.09 15.14 -0.03
C PHE A 102 17.14 16.26 0.09
N PRO A 103 17.99 16.33 1.15
CA PRO A 103 18.99 17.40 1.24
C PRO A 103 20.01 17.39 0.09
N ALA A 104 20.32 16.20 -0.46
CA ALA A 104 21.24 16.09 -1.60
C ALA A 104 20.54 16.46 -2.91
N LEU A 105 19.29 16.03 -3.09
CA LEU A 105 18.45 16.38 -4.24
C LEU A 105 18.20 17.89 -4.29
N TYR A 106 17.83 18.50 -3.16
CA TYR A 106 17.57 19.93 -3.05
C TYR A 106 18.80 20.75 -3.46
N ARG A 107 20.00 20.39 -2.99
CA ARG A 107 21.26 21.02 -3.45
C ARG A 107 21.52 20.81 -4.94
N HIS A 108 21.21 19.62 -5.47
CA HIS A 108 21.35 19.33 -6.90
C HIS A 108 20.48 20.26 -7.75
N PHE A 109 19.25 20.53 -7.31
CA PHE A 109 18.32 21.47 -7.92
C PHE A 109 18.56 22.92 -7.53
N ARG A 110 19.76 23.26 -7.01
CA ARG A 110 20.17 24.61 -6.62
C ARG A 110 19.25 25.25 -5.58
N GLU A 111 18.75 24.42 -4.66
CA GLU A 111 17.85 24.82 -3.57
C GLU A 111 16.55 25.48 -4.06
N GLN A 112 16.07 25.03 -5.21
CA GLN A 112 14.82 25.52 -5.83
C GLN A 112 13.75 24.44 -5.77
N LEU A 113 12.52 24.84 -5.47
CA LEU A 113 11.29 24.08 -5.57
C LEU A 113 10.40 24.72 -6.66
N PRO A 114 9.53 23.97 -7.33
CA PRO A 114 9.35 22.51 -7.17
C PRO A 114 10.36 21.68 -7.97
N PHE A 115 10.58 20.44 -7.56
CA PHE A 115 11.28 19.44 -8.38
C PHE A 115 10.73 18.05 -8.16
N GLY A 116 10.90 17.18 -9.15
CA GLY A 116 10.54 15.77 -9.06
C GLY A 116 11.77 14.85 -9.03
N ALA A 117 11.67 13.75 -8.32
CA ALA A 117 12.65 12.69 -8.32
C ALA A 117 11.95 11.35 -8.59
N VAL A 118 12.54 10.54 -9.47
CA VAL A 118 12.05 9.19 -9.78
C VAL A 118 13.07 8.17 -9.34
N GLN A 119 12.62 7.16 -8.64
CA GLN A 119 13.43 5.99 -8.30
C GLN A 119 12.80 4.73 -8.88
N VAL A 120 13.62 3.98 -9.63
CA VAL A 120 13.27 2.64 -10.13
C VAL A 120 14.07 1.62 -9.32
N GLY A 121 13.41 0.58 -8.85
CA GLY A 121 14.10 -0.43 -8.06
C GLY A 121 13.20 -1.60 -7.67
N LYS A 122 13.72 -2.43 -6.76
CA LYS A 122 12.96 -3.56 -6.21
C LYS A 122 12.31 -3.18 -4.90
N GLY A 123 11.04 -3.58 -4.76
CA GLY A 123 10.29 -3.64 -3.53
C GLY A 123 10.10 -5.09 -3.08
N TYR A 124 9.91 -5.30 -1.78
CA TYR A 124 9.77 -6.61 -1.17
C TYR A 124 8.64 -6.56 -0.15
N ARG A 125 7.65 -7.43 -0.32
CA ARG A 125 6.54 -7.57 0.63
C ARG A 125 6.32 -9.03 0.96
N ASN A 126 6.24 -9.38 2.22
CA ASN A 126 6.01 -10.76 2.68
C ASN A 126 4.55 -11.15 2.50
N GLU A 127 4.11 -11.21 1.25
CA GLU A 127 2.76 -11.58 0.86
C GLU A 127 2.42 -13.00 1.31
N ILE A 128 1.23 -13.18 1.87
CA ILE A 128 0.80 -14.44 2.47
C ILE A 128 0.47 -15.48 1.42
N SER A 129 -0.21 -15.06 0.34
CA SER A 129 -0.60 -15.97 -0.74
C SER A 129 -0.30 -15.36 -2.11
N PRO A 130 0.92 -15.47 -2.62
CA PRO A 130 1.27 -14.97 -3.95
C PRO A 130 0.73 -15.92 -5.05
N ARG A 131 -0.60 -16.13 -5.10
CA ARG A 131 -1.24 -17.11 -5.98
C ARG A 131 -1.75 -16.54 -7.31
N GLN A 132 -1.59 -15.24 -7.54
CA GLN A 132 -2.10 -14.58 -8.75
C GLN A 132 -1.05 -14.47 -9.86
N GLY A 133 -0.22 -15.49 -10.02
CA GLY A 133 0.83 -15.51 -11.02
C GLY A 133 1.83 -14.37 -10.81
N MET A 134 2.03 -13.51 -11.83
CA MET A 134 2.97 -12.38 -11.75
C MET A 134 2.37 -11.10 -11.16
N ILE A 135 1.08 -11.09 -10.84
CA ILE A 135 0.38 -9.88 -10.33
C ILE A 135 0.75 -9.62 -8.87
N ARG A 136 0.94 -10.69 -8.09
CA ARG A 136 1.29 -10.58 -6.67
C ARG A 136 2.55 -11.39 -6.38
N LEU A 137 3.67 -10.70 -6.25
CA LEU A 137 4.99 -11.28 -5.99
C LEU A 137 5.54 -10.75 -4.67
N ARG A 138 6.40 -11.53 -4.03
CA ARG A 138 7.15 -11.10 -2.84
C ARG A 138 8.34 -10.21 -3.16
N GLU A 139 8.85 -10.29 -4.38
CA GLU A 139 9.86 -9.41 -4.97
C GLU A 139 9.32 -8.87 -6.29
N PHE A 140 9.29 -7.55 -6.46
CA PHE A 140 8.77 -6.92 -7.66
C PHE A 140 9.58 -5.68 -8.03
N ASN A 141 9.55 -5.33 -9.31
CA ASN A 141 10.10 -4.06 -9.78
C ASN A 141 9.02 -2.98 -9.62
N MET A 142 9.44 -1.82 -9.17
CA MET A 142 8.58 -0.66 -9.02
C MET A 142 9.30 0.62 -9.45
N ALA A 143 8.52 1.63 -9.74
CA ALA A 143 8.99 2.99 -9.96
C ALA A 143 8.08 3.92 -9.15
N GLU A 144 8.68 4.82 -8.42
CA GLU A 144 7.99 5.85 -7.65
C GLU A 144 8.54 7.22 -8.02
N MET A 145 7.66 8.19 -8.07
CA MET A 145 8.00 9.58 -8.30
C MET A 145 7.51 10.42 -7.12
N GLU A 146 8.45 11.15 -6.53
CA GLU A 146 8.15 12.13 -5.49
C GLU A 146 8.29 13.54 -6.08
N TYR A 147 7.27 14.37 -5.87
CA TYR A 147 7.27 15.73 -6.32
C TYR A 147 7.27 16.66 -5.11
N PHE A 148 8.37 17.36 -4.93
CA PHE A 148 8.61 18.25 -3.79
C PHE A 148 8.18 19.67 -4.13
N ILE A 149 7.26 20.21 -3.34
CA ILE A 149 6.71 21.56 -3.49
C ILE A 149 6.98 22.39 -2.23
N ASP A 150 6.98 23.70 -2.38
CA ASP A 150 6.97 24.61 -1.25
C ASP A 150 5.54 24.76 -0.73
N PRO A 151 5.23 24.37 0.52
CA PRO A 151 3.87 24.47 1.06
C PRO A 151 3.38 25.92 1.22
N GLU A 152 4.30 26.88 1.27
CA GLU A 152 3.96 28.31 1.35
C GLU A 152 3.73 28.91 -0.04
N SER A 153 4.18 28.25 -1.11
CA SER A 153 3.95 28.68 -2.47
C SER A 153 2.54 28.29 -2.90
N GLN A 154 1.73 29.29 -3.25
CA GLN A 154 0.41 29.07 -3.85
C GLN A 154 0.47 28.84 -5.36
N GLU A 155 1.66 28.81 -5.94
CA GLU A 155 1.86 28.49 -7.35
C GLU A 155 1.60 26.98 -7.55
N THR A 156 0.34 26.66 -7.77
CA THR A 156 -0.06 25.36 -8.28
C THR A 156 0.39 25.23 -9.73
N HIS A 157 0.60 24.02 -10.19
CA HIS A 157 0.84 23.75 -11.61
C HIS A 157 -0.26 24.39 -12.46
N ASP A 158 0.13 25.11 -13.49
CA ASP A 158 -0.83 25.65 -14.45
C ASP A 158 -1.30 24.55 -15.40
N PHE A 159 -2.45 23.99 -15.08
CA PHE A 159 -3.14 23.00 -15.92
C PHE A 159 -4.02 23.62 -17.01
N SER A 160 -3.97 24.94 -17.23
CA SER A 160 -4.86 25.64 -18.14
C SER A 160 -4.79 25.09 -19.58
N SER A 161 -3.60 24.67 -20.03
CA SER A 161 -3.38 24.03 -21.33
C SER A 161 -3.97 22.62 -21.45
N TRP A 162 -4.32 21.99 -20.33
CA TRP A 162 -4.83 20.60 -20.26
C TRP A 162 -6.32 20.52 -19.92
N LYS A 163 -6.97 21.66 -19.66
CA LYS A 163 -8.38 21.72 -19.22
C LYS A 163 -9.35 20.95 -20.12
N SER A 164 -9.11 20.94 -21.41
CA SER A 164 -9.94 20.25 -22.39
C SER A 164 -9.51 18.80 -22.69
N THR A 165 -8.48 18.30 -21.97
CA THR A 165 -8.04 16.90 -22.17
C THR A 165 -9.14 15.94 -21.77
N PRO A 166 -9.56 15.02 -22.66
CA PRO A 166 -10.58 14.04 -22.33
C PRO A 166 -10.02 13.00 -21.36
N MET A 167 -10.78 12.70 -20.33
CA MET A 167 -10.46 11.68 -19.34
C MET A 167 -11.59 10.66 -19.26
N ALA A 168 -11.24 9.39 -19.26
CA ALA A 168 -12.15 8.30 -18.97
C ALA A 168 -12.08 8.01 -17.46
N LEU A 169 -13.15 8.24 -16.74
CA LEU A 169 -13.26 8.08 -15.30
C LEU A 169 -14.31 7.03 -14.97
N ILE A 170 -14.02 6.22 -13.97
CA ILE A 170 -14.98 5.29 -13.39
C ILE A 170 -15.40 5.86 -12.04
N ASP A 171 -16.68 6.06 -11.83
CA ASP A 171 -17.24 6.53 -10.56
C ASP A 171 -17.43 5.41 -9.54
N GLY A 172 -17.93 5.78 -8.36
CA GLY A 172 -18.10 4.84 -7.24
C GLY A 172 -19.14 3.73 -7.49
N ASP A 173 -20.01 3.85 -8.48
CA ASP A 173 -20.97 2.81 -8.89
C ASP A 173 -20.47 1.94 -10.04
N GLY A 174 -19.25 2.19 -10.52
CA GLY A 174 -18.61 1.45 -11.61
C GLY A 174 -18.97 1.96 -13.01
N SER A 175 -19.69 3.07 -13.15
CA SER A 175 -20.07 3.64 -14.43
C SER A 175 -18.91 4.40 -15.07
N LEU A 176 -18.69 4.19 -16.37
CA LEU A 176 -17.65 4.88 -17.13
C LEU A 176 -18.18 6.20 -17.70
N HIS A 177 -17.53 7.28 -17.37
CA HIS A 177 -17.81 8.62 -17.87
C HIS A 177 -16.63 9.21 -18.62
N ASN A 178 -16.94 10.01 -19.65
CA ASN A 178 -15.93 10.81 -20.35
C ASN A 178 -16.13 12.27 -19.97
N HIS A 179 -15.16 12.84 -19.29
CA HIS A 179 -15.13 14.24 -18.85
C HIS A 179 -13.92 14.96 -19.43
N SER A 180 -13.98 16.28 -19.47
CA SER A 180 -12.76 17.05 -19.59
C SER A 180 -12.03 17.12 -18.24
N LEU A 181 -10.73 17.40 -18.23
CA LEU A 181 -9.99 17.58 -16.99
C LEU A 181 -10.64 18.66 -16.09
N SER A 182 -11.18 19.72 -16.69
CA SER A 182 -11.88 20.78 -15.94
C SER A 182 -13.18 20.37 -15.27
N ASP A 183 -13.81 19.29 -15.76
CA ASP A 183 -15.07 18.78 -15.21
C ASP A 183 -14.82 17.65 -14.18
N ALA A 184 -13.58 17.15 -14.14
CA ALA A 184 -13.17 16.04 -13.27
C ALA A 184 -12.56 16.51 -11.94
N VAL A 185 -12.28 17.81 -11.76
CA VAL A 185 -11.64 18.41 -10.56
C VAL A 185 -12.69 19.17 -9.71
#